data_3f6350d36f1209e138cdeb89d85d5023
#
_entry.id   3f6350d36f1209e138cdeb89d85d5023
#
_cell.length_a   1.000
_cell.length_b   1.000
_cell.length_c   1.000
_cell.angle_alpha   90.00
_cell.angle_beta   90.00
_cell.angle_gamma   90.00
#
_symmetry.space_group_name_H-M   'P 1'
#
loop_
_entity.id
_entity.type
_entity.pdbx_description
1 polymer ?
#
loop_
_entity_poly.entity_id
_entity_poly.type
_entity_poly.pdbx_seq_one_letter_code
_entity_poly.pdbx_strand_id
1 'polypeptide(L)'
;GRIVNGLRQAGVSNPLMLLDEIDKVSSDYKGDTSAALLEVLDSEQNCRFRDHYIEMPVDLSEVLFIATANEVSGIPKPLLDRMELIEVSSYTENEKFHIAKEHLVEKQKSKNGIKKEQLTITDSALKDIIRLYTREAGVRSLERTIGKLCRKAAREIFKDSEAAVKVTKTNLKTYLGNPKYSPEKKNDHAEVGIVRGLAWTSVGGVTLEVEVNVLPGKGELVLTGKLGDVMKESAQAALSYVRSISEGYGIDAEFYTKHDIHIHIPEGAVPKDGPSAGITMATAMLSAITDRACLLYTSPSPRDRQKPRM
;
A
#
# COMPACT_ATOMS: atom_id res chain seq x y z
N GLY A 1 -17.49 17.76 25.48
CA GLY A 1 -18.53 17.18 24.70
C GLY A 1 -18.44 15.70 24.43
N ARG A 2 -17.69 15.24 23.42
CA ARG A 2 -17.75 13.83 22.97
C ARG A 2 -17.17 12.85 24.00
N ILE A 3 -16.06 13.19 24.64
CA ILE A 3 -15.40 12.33 25.64
C ILE A 3 -16.30 12.14 26.86
N VAL A 4 -16.83 13.22 27.39
CA VAL A 4 -17.76 13.16 28.54
C VAL A 4 -19.05 12.41 28.20
N ASN A 5 -19.58 12.58 26.98
CA ASN A 5 -20.71 11.77 26.51
C ASN A 5 -20.37 10.29 26.40
N GLY A 6 -19.16 9.95 25.97
CA GLY A 6 -18.66 8.58 25.95
C GLY A 6 -18.61 7.97 27.35
N LEU A 7 -18.06 8.67 28.34
CA LEU A 7 -18.08 8.24 29.75
C LEU A 7 -19.50 8.00 30.26
N ARG A 8 -20.41 8.95 29.97
CA ARG A 8 -21.82 8.82 30.38
C ARG A 8 -22.47 7.58 29.77
N GLN A 9 -22.17 7.28 28.50
CA GLN A 9 -22.72 6.10 27.82
C GLN A 9 -22.10 4.79 28.37
N ALA A 10 -20.81 4.81 28.70
CA ALA A 10 -20.14 3.66 29.30
C ALA A 10 -20.66 3.35 30.72
N GLY A 11 -21.07 4.37 31.48
CA GLY A 11 -21.61 4.22 32.82
C GLY A 11 -20.59 3.79 33.89
N VAL A 12 -19.29 3.87 33.58
CA VAL A 12 -18.18 3.51 34.44
C VAL A 12 -17.08 4.57 34.36
N SER A 13 -16.21 4.67 35.38
CA SER A 13 -15.10 5.64 35.42
C SER A 13 -13.87 5.16 34.64
N ASN A 14 -13.75 3.87 34.41
CA ASN A 14 -12.59 3.22 33.78
C ASN A 14 -12.92 2.48 32.45
N PRO A 15 -13.60 3.12 31.50
CA PRO A 15 -13.90 2.47 30.22
C PRO A 15 -12.68 2.40 29.32
N LEU A 16 -12.75 1.51 28.32
CA LEU A 16 -11.92 1.60 27.12
C LEU A 16 -12.59 2.55 26.14
N MET A 17 -11.89 3.60 25.73
CA MET A 17 -12.33 4.54 24.72
C MET A 17 -11.53 4.39 23.42
N LEU A 18 -12.24 4.10 22.33
CA LEU A 18 -11.66 4.04 21.00
C LEU A 18 -11.80 5.40 20.29
N LEU A 19 -10.66 5.97 19.92
CA LEU A 19 -10.56 7.18 19.08
C LEU A 19 -10.21 6.77 17.65
N ASP A 20 -11.21 6.70 16.79
CA ASP A 20 -11.02 6.20 15.42
C ASP A 20 -10.58 7.32 14.47
N GLU A 21 -9.60 7.03 13.58
CA GLU A 21 -9.09 7.91 12.53
C GLU A 21 -8.57 9.27 13.06
N ILE A 22 -7.70 9.27 14.08
CA ILE A 22 -7.15 10.51 14.66
C ILE A 22 -6.24 11.31 13.72
N ASP A 23 -5.73 10.68 12.66
CA ASP A 23 -4.98 11.33 11.58
C ASP A 23 -5.83 12.30 10.73
N LYS A 24 -7.17 12.19 10.82
CA LYS A 24 -8.10 13.05 10.09
C LYS A 24 -8.68 14.17 10.93
N VAL A 25 -8.19 14.32 12.15
CA VAL A 25 -8.58 15.41 13.03
C VAL A 25 -7.94 16.69 12.52
N SER A 26 -8.72 17.54 11.84
CA SER A 26 -8.30 18.84 11.37
C SER A 26 -8.53 19.91 12.45
N SER A 27 -7.65 20.91 12.46
CA SER A 27 -7.86 22.17 13.19
C SER A 27 -8.84 23.03 12.38
N ASP A 28 -10.14 22.76 12.53
CA ASP A 28 -11.20 23.55 11.92
C ASP A 28 -11.55 24.78 12.76
N TYR A 29 -12.23 25.76 12.14
CA TYR A 29 -12.73 27.01 12.72
C TYR A 29 -13.54 26.86 14.04
N LYS A 30 -13.83 25.64 14.48
CA LYS A 30 -14.62 25.31 15.69
C LYS A 30 -13.77 24.90 16.90
N GLY A 31 -12.46 25.03 16.84
CA GLY A 31 -11.55 24.71 17.93
C GLY A 31 -10.50 23.66 17.54
N ASP A 32 -9.34 23.72 18.20
CA ASP A 32 -8.25 22.78 18.01
C ASP A 32 -8.53 21.48 18.76
N THR A 33 -9.06 20.49 18.05
CA THR A 33 -9.33 19.15 18.60
C THR A 33 -8.04 18.48 19.05
N SER A 34 -6.92 18.80 18.40
CA SER A 34 -5.61 18.25 18.77
C SER A 34 -5.16 18.76 20.14
N ALA A 35 -5.41 20.04 20.46
CA ALA A 35 -5.12 20.61 21.78
C ALA A 35 -5.94 19.91 22.88
N ALA A 36 -7.24 19.63 22.62
CA ALA A 36 -8.07 18.90 23.57
C ALA A 36 -7.57 17.45 23.79
N LEU A 37 -7.09 16.78 22.72
CA LEU A 37 -6.52 15.44 22.81
C LEU A 37 -5.17 15.43 23.57
N LEU A 38 -4.39 16.51 23.49
CA LEU A 38 -3.16 16.64 24.29
C LEU A 38 -3.45 16.62 25.80
N GLU A 39 -4.49 17.29 26.26
CA GLU A 39 -4.91 17.27 27.65
C GLU A 39 -5.47 15.91 28.07
N VAL A 40 -6.27 15.29 27.21
CA VAL A 40 -6.91 13.98 27.44
C VAL A 40 -5.90 12.86 27.56
N LEU A 41 -4.87 12.86 26.71
CA LEU A 41 -3.85 11.79 26.65
C LEU A 41 -2.65 12.04 27.56
N ASP A 42 -2.58 13.17 28.22
CA ASP A 42 -1.52 13.49 29.18
C ASP A 42 -1.87 12.94 30.55
N SER A 43 -1.11 11.96 31.03
CA SER A 43 -1.34 11.32 32.33
C SER A 43 -1.20 12.24 33.54
N GLU A 44 -0.52 13.39 33.39
CA GLU A 44 -0.38 14.37 34.46
C GLU A 44 -1.55 15.36 34.51
N GLN A 45 -2.24 15.56 33.39
CA GLN A 45 -3.31 16.57 33.25
C GLN A 45 -4.71 15.96 33.17
N ASN A 46 -4.83 14.74 32.68
CA ASN A 46 -6.12 14.10 32.38
C ASN A 46 -7.01 13.85 33.62
N CYS A 47 -6.44 13.80 34.81
CA CYS A 47 -7.20 13.70 36.08
C CYS A 47 -8.04 14.93 36.39
N ARG A 48 -7.80 16.04 35.71
CA ARG A 48 -8.56 17.31 35.84
C ARG A 48 -9.02 17.86 34.49
N PHE A 49 -9.26 16.96 33.54
CA PHE A 49 -9.73 17.34 32.21
C PHE A 49 -10.99 18.20 32.28
N ARG A 50 -10.97 19.36 31.63
CA ARG A 50 -12.08 20.29 31.63
C ARG A 50 -12.73 20.38 30.26
N ASP A 51 -13.92 19.80 30.15
CA ASP A 51 -14.73 19.92 28.92
C ASP A 51 -15.28 21.34 28.81
N HIS A 52 -15.00 22.02 27.71
CA HIS A 52 -15.44 23.41 27.45
C HIS A 52 -16.96 23.62 27.42
N TYR A 53 -17.75 22.54 27.28
CA TYR A 53 -19.20 22.61 27.26
C TYR A 53 -19.79 22.46 28.67
N ILE A 54 -19.24 21.58 29.48
CA ILE A 54 -19.77 21.28 30.82
C ILE A 54 -19.08 22.15 31.87
N GLU A 55 -17.89 22.65 31.59
CA GLU A 55 -17.04 23.47 32.48
C GLU A 55 -16.74 22.85 33.87
N MET A 56 -16.97 21.55 34.01
CA MET A 56 -16.65 20.81 35.24
C MET A 56 -15.41 19.92 34.98
N PRO A 57 -14.52 19.78 35.97
CA PRO A 57 -13.40 18.86 35.87
C PRO A 57 -13.92 17.41 35.87
N VAL A 58 -13.36 16.60 35.01
CA VAL A 58 -13.65 15.17 34.87
C VAL A 58 -12.34 14.42 34.97
N ASP A 59 -12.30 13.41 35.81
CA ASP A 59 -11.14 12.54 35.96
C ASP A 59 -11.14 11.46 34.85
N LEU A 60 -10.08 11.46 34.03
CA LEU A 60 -9.86 10.51 32.94
C LEU A 60 -8.67 9.58 33.23
N SER A 61 -8.08 9.62 34.42
CA SER A 61 -6.85 8.91 34.75
C SER A 61 -6.98 7.38 34.68
N GLU A 62 -8.19 6.85 34.88
CA GLU A 62 -8.47 5.41 34.79
C GLU A 62 -9.00 4.98 33.41
N VAL A 63 -9.14 5.89 32.46
CA VAL A 63 -9.64 5.59 31.11
C VAL A 63 -8.50 5.03 30.25
N LEU A 64 -8.71 3.86 29.64
CA LEU A 64 -7.81 3.33 28.62
C LEU A 64 -8.19 3.89 27.26
N PHE A 65 -7.30 4.68 26.66
CA PHE A 65 -7.49 5.20 25.32
C PHE A 65 -6.77 4.32 24.29
N ILE A 66 -7.49 3.92 23.24
CA ILE A 66 -6.93 3.28 22.04
C ILE A 66 -7.26 4.19 20.87
N ALA A 67 -6.25 4.57 20.09
CA ALA A 67 -6.41 5.38 18.90
C ALA A 67 -6.08 4.57 17.64
N THR A 68 -6.79 4.84 16.54
CA THR A 68 -6.45 4.30 15.23
C THR A 68 -6.07 5.43 14.27
N ALA A 69 -5.13 5.16 13.38
CA ALA A 69 -4.74 6.06 12.30
C ALA A 69 -4.35 5.25 11.07
N ASN A 70 -4.52 5.83 9.89
CA ASN A 70 -4.01 5.25 8.65
C ASN A 70 -2.59 5.73 8.36
N GLU A 71 -2.25 6.94 8.79
CA GLU A 71 -0.99 7.59 8.50
C GLU A 71 -0.49 8.40 9.71
N VAL A 72 0.72 8.12 10.14
CA VAL A 72 1.32 8.79 11.31
C VAL A 72 1.69 10.25 11.00
N SER A 73 2.02 10.55 9.73
CA SER A 73 2.43 11.89 9.30
C SER A 73 1.35 12.96 9.48
N GLY A 74 0.07 12.57 9.53
CA GLY A 74 -1.06 13.46 9.79
C GLY A 74 -1.26 13.78 11.28
N ILE A 75 -0.54 13.13 12.18
CA ILE A 75 -0.71 13.31 13.63
C ILE A 75 0.36 14.27 14.16
N PRO A 76 0.00 15.32 14.90
CA PRO A 76 0.95 16.23 15.52
C PRO A 76 1.95 15.49 16.42
N LYS A 77 3.24 15.82 16.29
CA LYS A 77 4.31 15.18 17.08
C LYS A 77 4.06 15.18 18.59
N PRO A 78 3.56 16.27 19.24
CA PRO A 78 3.25 16.27 20.65
C PRO A 78 2.19 15.23 21.07
N LEU A 79 1.28 14.84 20.17
CA LEU A 79 0.33 13.75 20.43
C LEU A 79 1.00 12.38 20.33
N LEU A 80 1.87 12.20 19.33
CA LEU A 80 2.63 10.95 19.19
C LEU A 80 3.53 10.68 20.39
N ASP A 81 4.13 11.72 20.96
CA ASP A 81 5.00 11.60 22.13
C ASP A 81 4.26 11.09 23.39
N ARG A 82 2.92 11.13 23.40
CA ARG A 82 2.05 10.65 24.50
C ARG A 82 1.41 9.29 24.21
N MET A 83 1.72 8.68 23.09
CA MET A 83 1.12 7.41 22.67
C MET A 83 2.18 6.35 22.42
N GLU A 84 1.85 5.12 22.71
CA GLU A 84 2.60 3.97 22.23
C GLU A 84 2.15 3.63 20.81
N LEU A 85 3.09 3.62 19.86
CA LEU A 85 2.81 3.33 18.46
C LEU A 85 2.92 1.83 18.19
N ILE A 86 1.80 1.22 17.79
CA ILE A 86 1.74 -0.19 17.37
C ILE A 86 1.45 -0.25 15.89
N GLU A 87 2.46 -0.61 15.10
CA GLU A 87 2.28 -0.77 13.66
C GLU A 87 1.56 -2.07 13.33
N VAL A 88 0.48 -1.95 12.54
CA VAL A 88 -0.24 -3.08 11.94
C VAL A 88 0.10 -3.15 10.46
N SER A 89 0.92 -4.11 10.08
CA SER A 89 1.33 -4.31 8.70
C SER A 89 0.16 -4.71 7.79
N SER A 90 0.32 -4.46 6.48
CA SER A 90 -0.62 -4.95 5.47
C SER A 90 -0.60 -6.49 5.39
N TYR A 91 -1.76 -7.09 5.12
CA TYR A 91 -1.83 -8.54 4.89
C TYR A 91 -1.13 -8.95 3.60
N THR A 92 -0.36 -10.02 3.67
CA THR A 92 0.20 -10.72 2.51
C THR A 92 -0.92 -11.41 1.70
N GLU A 93 -0.64 -11.77 0.46
CA GLU A 93 -1.59 -12.51 -0.37
C GLU A 93 -2.03 -13.83 0.29
N ASN A 94 -1.11 -14.52 0.95
CA ASN A 94 -1.40 -15.78 1.62
C ASN A 94 -2.33 -15.57 2.84
N GLU A 95 -2.07 -14.55 3.65
CA GLU A 95 -2.94 -14.19 4.77
C GLU A 95 -4.34 -13.79 4.29
N LYS A 96 -4.44 -12.96 3.23
CA LYS A 96 -5.72 -12.61 2.60
C LYS A 96 -6.48 -13.83 2.13
N PHE A 97 -5.77 -14.82 1.57
CA PHE A 97 -6.38 -16.07 1.13
C PHE A 97 -6.98 -16.85 2.31
N HIS A 98 -6.24 -17.01 3.40
CA HIS A 98 -6.74 -17.69 4.60
C HIS A 98 -7.90 -16.94 5.24
N ILE A 99 -7.79 -15.63 5.42
CA ILE A 99 -8.87 -14.78 5.93
C ILE A 99 -10.13 -14.91 5.06
N ALA A 100 -9.97 -14.90 3.74
CA ALA A 100 -11.08 -15.03 2.82
C ALA A 100 -11.76 -16.41 2.93
N LYS A 101 -10.96 -17.48 2.95
CA LYS A 101 -11.43 -18.86 2.98
C LYS A 101 -12.12 -19.22 4.30
N GLU A 102 -11.52 -18.84 5.41
CA GLU A 102 -11.95 -19.25 6.75
C GLU A 102 -13.06 -18.36 7.32
N HIS A 103 -13.09 -17.07 6.93
CA HIS A 103 -14.00 -16.10 7.53
C HIS A 103 -14.91 -15.39 6.54
N LEU A 104 -14.36 -14.80 5.45
CA LEU A 104 -15.16 -13.88 4.62
C LEU A 104 -16.18 -14.61 3.75
N VAL A 105 -15.84 -15.78 3.20
CA VAL A 105 -16.74 -16.54 2.33
C VAL A 105 -17.98 -16.97 3.12
N GLU A 106 -17.82 -17.58 4.27
CA GLU A 106 -18.95 -18.03 5.09
C GLU A 106 -19.78 -16.86 5.61
N LYS A 107 -19.13 -15.77 6.05
CA LYS A 107 -19.79 -14.52 6.45
C LYS A 107 -20.66 -13.95 5.32
N GLN A 108 -20.15 -13.93 4.08
CA GLN A 108 -20.88 -13.39 2.94
C GLN A 108 -21.97 -14.33 2.44
N LYS A 109 -21.79 -15.65 2.51
CA LYS A 109 -22.87 -16.64 2.26
C LYS A 109 -24.02 -16.41 3.22
N SER A 110 -23.76 -16.39 4.53
CA SER A 110 -24.76 -16.17 5.56
C SER A 110 -25.53 -14.85 5.37
N LYS A 111 -24.81 -13.75 5.10
CA LYS A 111 -25.42 -12.42 4.83
C LYS A 111 -26.36 -12.42 3.61
N ASN A 112 -26.13 -13.30 2.64
CA ASN A 112 -26.94 -13.38 1.41
C ASN A 112 -27.90 -14.59 1.41
N GLY A 113 -28.11 -15.26 2.55
CA GLY A 113 -29.05 -16.38 2.69
C GLY A 113 -28.67 -17.64 1.91
N ILE A 114 -27.38 -17.82 1.60
CA ILE A 114 -26.87 -18.96 0.84
C ILE A 114 -26.42 -20.06 1.81
N LYS A 115 -26.93 -21.30 1.66
CA LYS A 115 -26.47 -22.45 2.42
C LYS A 115 -25.06 -22.89 1.99
N LYS A 116 -24.37 -23.61 2.88
CA LYS A 116 -22.96 -24.02 2.61
C LYS A 116 -22.81 -24.82 1.33
N GLU A 117 -23.76 -25.70 1.08
CA GLU A 117 -23.74 -26.63 -0.05
C GLU A 117 -24.09 -25.98 -1.39
N GLN A 118 -24.82 -24.85 -1.35
CA GLN A 118 -25.31 -24.16 -2.55
C GLN A 118 -24.25 -23.35 -3.28
N LEU A 119 -23.17 -22.91 -2.61
CA LEU A 119 -22.11 -22.14 -3.23
C LEU A 119 -20.73 -22.66 -2.82
N THR A 120 -19.93 -23.02 -3.80
CA THR A 120 -18.54 -23.39 -3.61
C THR A 120 -17.64 -22.44 -4.43
N ILE A 121 -16.66 -21.81 -3.78
CA ILE A 121 -15.63 -21.00 -4.44
C ILE A 121 -14.33 -21.78 -4.35
N THR A 122 -13.72 -22.11 -5.49
CA THR A 122 -12.45 -22.84 -5.49
C THR A 122 -11.30 -21.98 -4.98
N ASP A 123 -10.28 -22.61 -4.40
CA ASP A 123 -9.08 -21.94 -3.91
C ASP A 123 -8.38 -21.12 -5.02
N SER A 124 -8.35 -21.67 -6.24
CA SER A 124 -7.81 -20.97 -7.41
C SER A 124 -8.62 -19.72 -7.79
N ALA A 125 -9.95 -19.77 -7.70
CA ALA A 125 -10.80 -18.61 -7.93
C ALA A 125 -10.59 -17.55 -6.84
N LEU A 126 -10.44 -17.97 -5.59
CA LEU A 126 -10.22 -17.06 -4.47
C LEU A 126 -8.88 -16.32 -4.60
N LYS A 127 -7.81 -17.01 -4.99
CA LYS A 127 -6.51 -16.41 -5.30
C LYS A 127 -6.60 -15.42 -6.47
N ASP A 128 -7.35 -15.76 -7.53
CA ASP A 128 -7.55 -14.84 -8.65
C ASP A 128 -8.40 -13.62 -8.25
N ILE A 129 -9.37 -13.75 -7.33
CA ILE A 129 -10.11 -12.60 -6.79
C ILE A 129 -9.13 -11.64 -6.09
N ILE A 130 -8.22 -12.15 -5.29
CA ILE A 130 -7.22 -11.34 -4.57
C ILE A 130 -6.31 -10.62 -5.57
N ARG A 131 -5.76 -11.33 -6.56
CA ARG A 131 -4.77 -10.80 -7.50
C ARG A 131 -5.34 -9.87 -8.56
N LEU A 132 -6.53 -10.22 -9.10
CA LEU A 132 -7.04 -9.59 -10.32
C LEU A 132 -8.19 -8.61 -10.06
N TYR A 133 -8.84 -8.67 -8.91
CA TYR A 133 -10.03 -7.85 -8.62
C TYR A 133 -9.88 -6.94 -7.41
N THR A 134 -8.84 -7.15 -6.60
CA THR A 134 -8.58 -6.31 -5.40
C THR A 134 -7.13 -5.83 -5.35
N ARG A 135 -6.93 -4.62 -4.85
CA ARG A 135 -5.61 -4.03 -4.57
C ARG A 135 -5.77 -3.14 -3.33
N GLU A 136 -5.40 -3.65 -2.17
CA GLU A 136 -5.60 -3.00 -0.88
C GLU A 136 -4.66 -3.58 0.19
N ALA A 137 -4.35 -2.82 1.24
CA ALA A 137 -3.58 -3.31 2.38
C ALA A 137 -4.34 -4.34 3.22
N GLY A 138 -5.61 -4.06 3.49
CA GLY A 138 -6.52 -4.93 4.25
C GLY A 138 -7.32 -5.89 3.38
N VAL A 139 -8.55 -6.19 3.82
CA VAL A 139 -9.47 -7.15 3.18
C VAL A 139 -10.88 -6.60 2.94
N ARG A 140 -11.09 -5.27 3.08
CA ARG A 140 -12.42 -4.65 2.92
C ARG A 140 -12.94 -4.75 1.48
N SER A 141 -12.08 -4.50 0.49
CA SER A 141 -12.45 -4.62 -0.92
C SER A 141 -12.64 -6.07 -1.32
N LEU A 142 -11.84 -6.98 -0.75
CA LEU A 142 -11.98 -8.42 -0.92
C LEU A 142 -13.33 -8.91 -0.38
N GLU A 143 -13.71 -8.49 0.82
CA GLU A 143 -15.03 -8.80 1.39
C GLU A 143 -16.17 -8.29 0.50
N ARG A 144 -16.08 -7.04 0.01
CA ARG A 144 -17.08 -6.48 -0.91
C ARG A 144 -17.17 -7.26 -2.23
N THR A 145 -16.03 -7.70 -2.75
CA THR A 145 -15.95 -8.45 -4.00
C THR A 145 -16.54 -9.85 -3.85
N ILE A 146 -16.24 -10.55 -2.75
CA ILE A 146 -16.86 -11.82 -2.40
C ILE A 146 -18.38 -11.63 -2.21
N GLY A 147 -18.80 -10.57 -1.52
CA GLY A 147 -20.22 -10.24 -1.35
C GLY A 147 -20.93 -9.97 -2.68
N LYS A 148 -20.27 -9.30 -3.64
CA LYS A 148 -20.81 -9.11 -5.00
C LYS A 148 -21.00 -10.45 -5.72
N LEU A 149 -20.03 -11.36 -5.58
CA LEU A 149 -20.10 -12.70 -6.13
C LEU A 149 -21.25 -13.48 -5.49
N CYS A 150 -21.36 -13.48 -4.16
CA CYS A 150 -22.44 -14.15 -3.42
C CYS A 150 -23.83 -13.65 -3.85
N ARG A 151 -24.02 -12.33 -4.03
CA ARG A 151 -25.31 -11.79 -4.51
C ARG A 151 -25.67 -12.27 -5.91
N LYS A 152 -24.70 -12.42 -6.81
CA LYS A 152 -24.99 -12.98 -8.15
C LYS A 152 -25.29 -14.47 -8.10
N ALA A 153 -24.54 -15.22 -7.28
CA ALA A 153 -24.83 -16.64 -7.05
C ALA A 153 -26.19 -16.84 -6.41
N ALA A 154 -26.57 -16.03 -5.41
CA ALA A 154 -27.91 -16.08 -4.79
C ALA A 154 -29.03 -15.87 -5.82
N ARG A 155 -28.83 -15.01 -6.82
CA ARG A 155 -29.80 -14.83 -7.91
C ARG A 155 -29.95 -16.07 -8.79
N GLU A 156 -28.90 -16.83 -9.01
CA GLU A 156 -28.95 -18.09 -9.76
C GLU A 156 -29.65 -19.17 -8.93
N ILE A 157 -29.27 -19.31 -7.66
CA ILE A 157 -29.87 -20.23 -6.71
C ILE A 157 -31.38 -19.95 -6.49
N PHE A 158 -31.77 -18.66 -6.51
CA PHE A 158 -33.17 -18.27 -6.38
C PHE A 158 -34.05 -18.74 -7.55
N LYS A 159 -33.46 -18.81 -8.76
CA LYS A 159 -34.15 -19.31 -9.96
C LYS A 159 -34.33 -20.83 -9.94
N ASP A 160 -33.38 -21.51 -9.32
CA ASP A 160 -33.36 -22.96 -9.16
C ASP A 160 -32.81 -23.29 -7.76
N SER A 161 -33.70 -23.58 -6.85
CA SER A 161 -33.38 -23.79 -5.42
C SER A 161 -32.50 -25.01 -5.15
N GLU A 162 -32.43 -25.96 -6.09
CA GLU A 162 -31.57 -27.14 -6.01
C GLU A 162 -30.20 -26.93 -6.68
N ALA A 163 -30.00 -25.80 -7.35
CA ALA A 163 -28.74 -25.51 -8.03
C ALA A 163 -27.59 -25.33 -7.04
N ALA A 164 -26.54 -26.10 -7.24
CA ALA A 164 -25.23 -25.89 -6.58
C ALA A 164 -24.31 -25.07 -7.51
N VAL A 165 -24.06 -23.83 -7.13
CA VAL A 165 -23.18 -22.92 -7.88
C VAL A 165 -21.73 -23.18 -7.52
N LYS A 166 -20.89 -23.50 -8.51
CA LYS A 166 -19.45 -23.67 -8.36
C LYS A 166 -18.71 -22.55 -9.09
N VAL A 167 -18.03 -21.70 -8.34
CA VAL A 167 -17.20 -20.62 -8.89
C VAL A 167 -15.76 -21.08 -9.04
N THR A 168 -15.27 -21.01 -10.26
CA THR A 168 -13.93 -21.42 -10.66
C THR A 168 -13.22 -20.26 -11.34
N LYS A 169 -11.93 -20.40 -11.57
CA LYS A 169 -11.14 -19.42 -12.33
C LYS A 169 -11.74 -19.09 -13.71
N THR A 170 -12.31 -20.10 -14.40
CA THR A 170 -12.83 -19.94 -15.77
C THR A 170 -14.12 -19.14 -15.84
N ASN A 171 -15.02 -19.28 -14.85
CA ASN A 171 -16.30 -18.57 -14.82
C ASN A 171 -16.32 -17.31 -13.96
N LEU A 172 -15.17 -16.94 -13.38
CA LEU A 172 -15.07 -15.79 -12.48
C LEU A 172 -15.48 -14.47 -13.18
N LYS A 173 -15.20 -14.33 -14.47
CA LYS A 173 -15.60 -13.17 -15.26
C LYS A 173 -17.13 -13.00 -15.36
N THR A 174 -17.89 -14.06 -15.35
CA THR A 174 -19.37 -14.01 -15.36
C THR A 174 -19.90 -13.31 -14.10
N TYR A 175 -19.27 -13.58 -12.96
CA TYR A 175 -19.68 -13.01 -11.67
C TYR A 175 -19.11 -11.61 -11.42
N LEU A 176 -17.85 -11.37 -11.75
CA LEU A 176 -17.15 -10.13 -11.36
C LEU A 176 -16.90 -9.16 -12.51
N GLY A 177 -17.03 -9.61 -13.77
CA GLY A 177 -16.66 -8.85 -14.95
C GLY A 177 -15.18 -9.04 -15.30
N ASN A 178 -14.65 -8.18 -16.17
CA ASN A 178 -13.25 -8.24 -16.52
C ASN A 178 -12.34 -7.96 -15.31
N PRO A 179 -11.16 -8.59 -15.25
CA PRO A 179 -10.14 -8.27 -14.26
C PRO A 179 -9.84 -6.77 -14.23
N LYS A 180 -9.69 -6.23 -13.04
CA LYS A 180 -9.33 -4.82 -12.84
C LYS A 180 -7.83 -4.59 -12.87
N TYR A 181 -7.09 -5.61 -12.49
CA TYR A 181 -5.64 -5.58 -12.40
C TYR A 181 -5.07 -6.69 -13.27
N SER A 182 -4.02 -6.38 -13.99
CA SER A 182 -3.24 -7.41 -14.70
C SER A 182 -2.22 -8.01 -13.73
N PRO A 183 -1.97 -9.31 -13.78
CA PRO A 183 -0.85 -9.88 -13.06
C PRO A 183 0.44 -9.20 -13.54
N GLU A 184 1.35 -8.91 -12.63
CA GLU A 184 2.67 -8.43 -13.00
C GLU A 184 3.30 -9.44 -13.95
N LYS A 185 3.58 -9.01 -15.18
CA LYS A 185 4.26 -9.86 -16.15
C LYS A 185 5.70 -10.02 -15.68
N LYS A 186 6.10 -11.25 -15.43
CA LYS A 186 7.51 -11.57 -15.38
C LYS A 186 8.09 -11.36 -16.80
N ASN A 187 9.12 -10.53 -16.93
CA ASN A 187 9.86 -10.54 -18.20
C ASN A 187 10.64 -11.85 -18.22
N ASP A 188 10.39 -12.67 -19.22
CA ASP A 188 11.07 -13.97 -19.37
C ASP A 188 12.48 -13.83 -19.96
N HIS A 189 12.81 -12.63 -20.46
CA HIS A 189 14.10 -12.34 -21.11
C HIS A 189 14.74 -11.07 -20.52
N ALA A 190 16.06 -11.07 -20.47
CA ALA A 190 16.83 -9.88 -20.12
C ALA A 190 16.76 -8.87 -21.28
N GLU A 191 16.53 -7.61 -20.96
CA GLU A 191 16.39 -6.52 -21.92
C GLU A 191 17.42 -5.42 -21.64
N VAL A 192 17.90 -4.77 -22.72
CA VAL A 192 18.83 -3.65 -22.62
C VAL A 192 18.09 -2.40 -22.19
N GLY A 193 18.65 -1.67 -21.21
CA GLY A 193 18.05 -0.42 -20.73
C GLY A 193 16.82 -0.57 -19.87
N ILE A 194 16.35 -1.78 -19.56
CA ILE A 194 15.17 -2.03 -18.74
C ILE A 194 15.56 -2.71 -17.43
N VAL A 195 15.24 -2.06 -16.32
CA VAL A 195 15.54 -2.58 -14.97
C VAL A 195 14.31 -2.43 -14.08
N ARG A 196 14.03 -3.45 -13.26
CA ARG A 196 12.97 -3.41 -12.26
C ARG A 196 13.50 -3.04 -10.89
N GLY A 197 12.98 -1.96 -10.36
CA GLY A 197 13.12 -1.57 -8.96
C GLY A 197 11.97 -2.07 -8.12
N LEU A 198 12.15 -1.99 -6.80
CA LEU A 198 11.09 -2.24 -5.82
C LEU A 198 10.62 -0.92 -5.24
N ALA A 199 9.31 -0.74 -5.20
CA ALA A 199 8.69 0.41 -4.57
C ALA A 199 7.71 -0.04 -3.49
N TRP A 200 7.64 0.74 -2.43
CA TRP A 200 6.64 0.55 -1.38
C TRP A 200 5.44 1.46 -1.65
N THR A 201 4.25 0.92 -1.48
CA THR A 201 3.00 1.68 -1.57
C THR A 201 2.11 1.37 -0.37
N SER A 202 1.09 2.18 -0.14
CA SER A 202 0.09 1.94 0.91
C SER A 202 -0.64 0.59 0.79
N VAL A 203 -0.53 -0.07 -0.37
CA VAL A 203 -1.13 -1.38 -0.62
C VAL A 203 -0.12 -2.53 -0.64
N GLY A 204 1.14 -2.25 -0.31
CA GLY A 204 2.24 -3.21 -0.27
C GLY A 204 3.36 -2.90 -1.24
N GLY A 205 4.31 -3.81 -1.37
CA GLY A 205 5.41 -3.72 -2.34
C GLY A 205 4.91 -3.92 -3.77
N VAL A 206 5.43 -3.11 -4.69
CA VAL A 206 5.19 -3.23 -6.13
C VAL A 206 6.52 -3.18 -6.86
N THR A 207 6.59 -3.76 -8.05
CA THR A 207 7.73 -3.59 -8.94
C THR A 207 7.55 -2.31 -9.74
N LEU A 208 8.63 -1.57 -9.95
CA LEU A 208 8.68 -0.36 -10.75
C LEU A 208 9.65 -0.58 -11.91
N GLU A 209 9.16 -0.49 -13.12
CA GLU A 209 10.00 -0.61 -14.30
C GLU A 209 10.65 0.73 -14.62
N VAL A 210 11.96 0.72 -14.87
CA VAL A 210 12.74 1.87 -15.31
C VAL A 210 13.29 1.55 -16.69
N GLU A 211 12.85 2.30 -17.68
CA GLU A 211 13.26 2.19 -19.07
C GLU A 211 14.22 3.33 -19.41
N VAL A 212 15.36 3.03 -19.99
CA VAL A 212 16.34 3.99 -20.43
C VAL A 212 16.63 3.81 -21.91
N ASN A 213 16.50 4.89 -22.67
CA ASN A 213 16.87 4.96 -24.07
C ASN A 213 17.99 5.97 -24.25
N VAL A 214 18.94 5.63 -25.11
CA VAL A 214 20.06 6.48 -25.52
C VAL A 214 19.80 6.90 -26.96
N LEU A 215 19.77 8.21 -27.20
CA LEU A 215 19.46 8.80 -28.48
C LEU A 215 20.59 9.77 -28.92
N PRO A 216 20.89 9.91 -30.22
CA PRO A 216 21.77 11.00 -30.66
C PRO A 216 21.22 12.34 -30.20
N GLY A 217 22.07 13.18 -29.60
CA GLY A 217 21.59 14.43 -29.02
C GLY A 217 22.74 15.36 -28.58
N LYS A 218 22.48 16.18 -27.57
CA LYS A 218 23.40 17.21 -27.07
C LYS A 218 23.79 17.01 -25.60
N GLY A 219 23.49 15.87 -25.02
CA GLY A 219 23.80 15.52 -23.63
C GLY A 219 22.68 15.88 -22.66
N GLU A 220 21.44 15.92 -23.12
CA GLU A 220 20.28 16.19 -22.27
C GLU A 220 19.82 14.95 -21.50
N LEU A 221 19.41 15.16 -20.25
CA LEU A 221 18.72 14.14 -19.45
C LEU A 221 17.22 14.40 -19.47
N VAL A 222 16.50 13.58 -20.22
CA VAL A 222 15.03 13.67 -20.34
C VAL A 222 14.37 12.72 -19.38
N LEU A 223 13.43 13.22 -18.55
CA LEU A 223 12.74 12.44 -17.52
C LEU A 223 11.24 12.46 -17.78
N THR A 224 10.63 11.28 -17.86
CA THR A 224 9.19 11.14 -18.05
C THR A 224 8.59 10.10 -17.08
N GLY A 225 7.27 10.19 -16.78
CA GLY A 225 6.58 9.25 -15.89
C GLY A 225 6.08 9.88 -14.57
N LYS A 226 5.87 11.22 -14.54
CA LYS A 226 5.41 11.97 -13.34
C LYS A 226 6.30 11.77 -12.11
N LEU A 227 7.60 11.96 -12.30
CA LEU A 227 8.58 11.87 -11.23
C LEU A 227 8.50 13.09 -10.32
N GLY A 228 8.49 12.85 -9.01
CA GLY A 228 8.66 13.88 -8.00
C GLY A 228 10.09 14.45 -7.97
N ASP A 229 10.29 15.51 -7.20
CA ASP A 229 11.55 16.24 -7.23
C ASP A 229 12.72 15.44 -6.65
N VAL A 230 12.49 14.66 -5.60
CA VAL A 230 13.50 13.75 -5.02
C VAL A 230 13.95 12.68 -6.03
N MET A 231 13.01 12.16 -6.80
CA MET A 231 13.31 11.15 -7.82
C MET A 231 14.05 11.76 -9.04
N LYS A 232 13.75 12.99 -9.43
CA LYS A 232 14.50 13.74 -10.45
C LYS A 232 15.94 13.99 -10.01
N GLU A 233 16.14 14.41 -8.76
CA GLU A 233 17.45 14.58 -8.16
C GLU A 233 18.23 13.27 -8.11
N SER A 234 17.57 12.17 -7.75
CA SER A 234 18.14 10.83 -7.80
C SER A 234 18.59 10.41 -9.20
N ALA A 235 17.84 10.79 -10.24
CA ALA A 235 18.24 10.55 -11.63
C ALA A 235 19.49 11.33 -12.04
N GLN A 236 19.63 12.58 -11.60
CA GLN A 236 20.83 13.39 -11.83
C GLN A 236 22.04 12.83 -11.09
N ALA A 237 21.86 12.40 -9.83
CA ALA A 237 22.90 11.73 -9.06
C ALA A 237 23.33 10.41 -9.71
N ALA A 238 22.37 9.62 -10.21
CA ALA A 238 22.63 8.38 -10.94
C ALA A 238 23.46 8.62 -12.21
N LEU A 239 23.12 9.66 -12.99
CA LEU A 239 23.90 10.05 -14.18
C LEU A 239 25.32 10.47 -13.81
N SER A 240 25.48 11.27 -12.75
CA SER A 240 26.79 11.68 -12.25
C SER A 240 27.64 10.48 -11.83
N TYR A 241 27.03 9.51 -11.16
CA TYR A 241 27.70 8.27 -10.78
C TYR A 241 28.10 7.45 -12.01
N VAL A 242 27.22 7.27 -12.98
CA VAL A 242 27.54 6.52 -14.22
C VAL A 242 28.69 7.19 -14.97
N ARG A 243 28.73 8.53 -15.04
CA ARG A 243 29.84 9.28 -15.61
C ARG A 243 31.15 9.00 -14.89
N SER A 244 31.14 8.97 -13.56
CA SER A 244 32.36 8.75 -12.76
C SER A 244 33.00 7.37 -12.96
N ILE A 245 32.22 6.35 -13.35
CA ILE A 245 32.69 4.98 -13.58
C ILE A 245 32.87 4.63 -15.06
N SER A 246 32.63 5.59 -15.96
CA SER A 246 32.58 5.39 -17.43
C SER A 246 33.86 4.78 -18.00
N GLU A 247 35.04 5.22 -17.53
CA GLU A 247 36.34 4.72 -17.98
C GLU A 247 36.47 3.22 -17.76
N GLY A 248 36.03 2.72 -16.60
CA GLY A 248 36.05 1.29 -16.26
C GLY A 248 35.16 0.41 -17.15
N TYR A 249 34.18 1.02 -17.82
CA TYR A 249 33.27 0.35 -18.77
C TYR A 249 33.58 0.63 -20.23
N GLY A 250 34.66 1.38 -20.52
CA GLY A 250 35.08 1.73 -21.89
C GLY A 250 34.14 2.73 -22.57
N ILE A 251 33.44 3.55 -21.81
CA ILE A 251 32.53 4.60 -22.32
C ILE A 251 33.35 5.86 -22.55
N ASP A 252 33.33 6.39 -23.78
CA ASP A 252 34.01 7.62 -24.17
C ASP A 252 33.46 8.82 -23.42
N ALA A 253 34.33 9.73 -22.98
CA ALA A 253 33.96 10.98 -22.32
C ALA A 253 33.05 11.87 -23.21
N GLU A 254 33.26 11.84 -24.55
CA GLU A 254 32.42 12.57 -25.49
C GLU A 254 31.00 11.99 -25.65
N PHE A 255 30.76 10.75 -25.17
CA PHE A 255 29.46 10.09 -25.24
C PHE A 255 28.37 11.00 -24.70
N TYR A 256 28.60 11.60 -23.54
CA TYR A 256 27.63 12.45 -22.81
C TYR A 256 27.38 13.82 -23.45
N THR A 257 28.13 14.20 -24.47
CA THR A 257 27.92 15.44 -25.22
C THR A 257 27.26 15.18 -26.58
N LYS A 258 27.25 13.91 -27.02
CA LYS A 258 26.72 13.50 -28.31
C LYS A 258 25.42 12.69 -28.22
N HIS A 259 25.00 12.32 -27.00
CA HIS A 259 23.82 11.50 -26.78
C HIS A 259 22.95 12.07 -25.66
N ASP A 260 21.67 12.07 -25.89
CA ASP A 260 20.65 12.33 -24.85
C ASP A 260 20.26 11.02 -24.19
N ILE A 261 20.00 11.08 -22.88
CA ILE A 261 19.56 9.93 -22.09
C ILE A 261 18.11 10.20 -21.66
N HIS A 262 17.19 9.36 -22.14
CA HIS A 262 15.78 9.44 -21.76
C HIS A 262 15.43 8.33 -20.79
N ILE A 263 15.04 8.72 -19.56
CA ILE A 263 14.52 7.80 -18.55
C ILE A 263 12.99 7.91 -18.54
N HIS A 264 12.34 6.79 -18.76
CA HIS A 264 10.90 6.65 -18.67
C HIS A 264 10.54 5.67 -17.55
N ILE A 265 9.59 6.04 -16.70
CA ILE A 265 9.04 5.14 -15.70
C ILE A 265 7.55 4.96 -16.02
N PRO A 266 7.20 3.89 -16.76
CA PRO A 266 5.81 3.60 -17.12
C PRO A 266 4.99 3.37 -15.83
N GLU A 267 3.79 3.59 -15.84
CA GLU A 267 2.74 3.63 -14.82
C GLU A 267 2.15 5.03 -14.64
N GLY A 268 1.21 5.24 -15.50
CA GLY A 268 0.67 6.50 -15.92
C GLY A 268 0.21 7.52 -14.92
N ALA A 269 -0.62 7.33 -13.96
CA ALA A 269 -1.32 8.43 -13.29
C ALA A 269 -0.83 8.73 -11.86
N VAL A 270 -0.05 7.84 -11.26
CA VAL A 270 0.40 7.97 -9.86
C VAL A 270 1.71 8.73 -9.81
N PRO A 271 1.79 9.83 -9.05
CA PRO A 271 3.07 10.49 -8.76
C PRO A 271 4.03 9.50 -8.08
N LYS A 272 5.29 9.51 -8.51
CA LYS A 272 6.34 8.66 -7.97
C LYS A 272 7.42 9.55 -7.38
N ASP A 273 7.77 9.31 -6.14
CA ASP A 273 8.85 10.01 -5.49
C ASP A 273 9.61 9.10 -4.52
N GLY A 274 10.89 9.34 -4.34
CA GLY A 274 11.72 8.63 -3.39
C GLY A 274 13.18 8.49 -3.83
N PRO A 275 14.13 8.46 -2.87
CA PRO A 275 15.57 8.43 -3.16
C PRO A 275 16.09 7.05 -3.56
N SER A 276 15.36 5.97 -3.28
CA SER A 276 15.82 4.58 -3.47
C SER A 276 15.91 4.14 -4.94
N ALA A 277 15.30 4.89 -5.87
CA ALA A 277 15.30 4.57 -7.29
C ALA A 277 16.66 4.84 -7.99
N GLY A 278 17.57 5.58 -7.36
CA GLY A 278 18.84 6.00 -7.96
C GLY A 278 19.69 4.84 -8.48
N ILE A 279 19.84 3.77 -7.70
CA ILE A 279 20.61 2.59 -8.13
C ILE A 279 19.95 1.85 -9.31
N THR A 280 18.63 1.78 -9.32
CA THR A 280 17.87 1.17 -10.43
C THR A 280 18.06 1.98 -11.72
N MET A 281 18.00 3.32 -11.63
CA MET A 281 18.25 4.23 -12.75
C MET A 281 19.68 4.14 -13.24
N ALA A 282 20.67 4.15 -12.34
CA ALA A 282 22.08 3.99 -12.70
C ALA A 282 22.35 2.67 -13.43
N THR A 283 21.75 1.57 -12.96
CA THR A 283 21.87 0.27 -13.60
C THR A 283 21.24 0.25 -14.98
N ALA A 284 20.05 0.86 -15.14
CA ALA A 284 19.36 0.95 -16.42
C ALA A 284 20.13 1.84 -17.42
N MET A 285 20.70 2.97 -16.98
CA MET A 285 21.56 3.82 -17.80
C MET A 285 22.80 3.05 -18.26
N LEU A 286 23.49 2.38 -17.34
CA LEU A 286 24.71 1.63 -17.69
C LEU A 286 24.39 0.50 -18.67
N SER A 287 23.27 -0.22 -18.46
CA SER A 287 22.78 -1.22 -19.40
C SER A 287 22.53 -0.65 -20.80
N ALA A 288 21.82 0.48 -20.88
CA ALA A 288 21.53 1.14 -22.16
C ALA A 288 22.79 1.68 -22.88
N ILE A 289 23.70 2.28 -22.12
CA ILE A 289 24.94 2.87 -22.68
C ILE A 289 25.90 1.79 -23.19
N THR A 290 25.98 0.66 -22.48
CA THR A 290 26.93 -0.41 -22.82
C THR A 290 26.32 -1.48 -23.71
N ASP A 291 25.05 -1.37 -24.08
CA ASP A 291 24.28 -2.36 -24.83
C ASP A 291 24.32 -3.76 -24.21
N ARG A 292 24.31 -3.81 -22.88
CA ARG A 292 24.34 -5.05 -22.11
C ARG A 292 23.04 -5.27 -21.40
N ALA A 293 22.35 -6.36 -21.73
CA ALA A 293 21.09 -6.69 -21.10
C ALA A 293 21.24 -6.88 -19.59
N CYS A 294 20.37 -6.29 -18.82
CA CYS A 294 20.32 -6.45 -17.38
C CYS A 294 19.58 -7.74 -17.01
N LEU A 295 20.16 -8.55 -16.14
CA LEU A 295 19.48 -9.70 -15.58
C LEU A 295 18.36 -9.21 -14.67
N LEU A 296 17.14 -9.69 -14.90
CA LEU A 296 15.93 -9.30 -14.15
C LEU A 296 15.87 -9.87 -12.74
N TYR A 297 16.74 -10.82 -12.43
CA TYR A 297 16.99 -11.29 -11.08
C TYR A 297 18.47 -11.09 -10.79
N THR A 298 18.74 -10.30 -9.79
CA THR A 298 20.10 -10.08 -9.31
C THR A 298 20.61 -11.33 -8.62
N SER A 299 21.92 -11.56 -8.68
CA SER A 299 22.56 -12.48 -7.74
C SER A 299 22.18 -12.06 -6.31
N PRO A 300 22.04 -13.02 -5.38
CA PRO A 300 21.59 -12.73 -4.03
C PRO A 300 22.48 -11.66 -3.41
N SER A 301 21.85 -10.58 -2.94
CA SER A 301 22.52 -9.54 -2.17
C SER A 301 23.17 -10.16 -0.93
N PRO A 302 24.31 -9.64 -0.45
CA PRO A 302 24.84 -10.04 0.85
C PRO A 302 23.82 -9.95 1.99
N ARG A 303 22.81 -9.08 1.86
CA ARG A 303 21.68 -8.98 2.80
C ARG A 303 20.75 -10.18 2.75
N ASP A 304 20.59 -10.83 1.59
CA ASP A 304 19.72 -12.00 1.45
C ASP A 304 20.32 -13.25 2.11
N ARG A 305 21.62 -13.24 2.40
CA ARG A 305 22.30 -14.29 3.16
C ARG A 305 22.09 -14.22 4.66
N GLN A 306 21.58 -13.11 5.16
CA GLN A 306 21.24 -12.94 6.58
C GLN A 306 19.79 -13.38 6.86
N LYS A 307 19.43 -14.62 6.50
CA LYS A 307 18.27 -15.25 7.12
C LYS A 307 18.62 -15.50 8.59
N PRO A 308 17.79 -15.05 9.55
CA PRO A 308 18.00 -15.43 10.93
C PRO A 308 18.00 -16.95 10.99
N ARG A 309 19.06 -17.53 11.54
CA ARG A 309 19.03 -18.93 11.96
C ARG A 309 17.98 -19.02 13.05
N MET A 310 16.86 -19.73 12.77
CA MET A 310 15.96 -20.19 13.80
C MET A 310 16.68 -21.15 14.73
#